data_f5f7f838cf52b4f50cdefc0d85734292
#
_entry.id   f5f7f838cf52b4f50cdefc0d85734292
#
_cell.length_a   1.000
_cell.length_b   1.000
_cell.length_c   1.000
_cell.angle_alpha   90.00
_cell.angle_beta   90.00
_cell.angle_gamma   90.00
#
_symmetry.space_group_name_H-M   'P 1'
#
loop_
_entity.id
_entity.type
_entity.pdbx_description
1 polymer ?
#
loop_
_entity_poly.entity_id
_entity_poly.type
_entity_poly.pdbx_seq_one_letter_code
_entity_poly.pdbx_strand_id
1 'polypeptide(L)'
;MNYDAYLARAIAIFNDKMDAGFAEDGIILTCFITEDQEEIFEQFCSEYFPYRLNDRYQEEGYFDFRASSFIGMDNGGKDGILLRTDIPYQPVELLHIFLHELAHIYCAHHELDGKSFYDEYCEDYAQTKEEDGIINAGYAVWRECIAEIIAIELDDSCEIVSLKEKADVLRQLKGEIEPVDGKLAVSEILTAVMTSSEIEASQTWEKAETAILSLNLFDTPPEMDLFRLVYAQLRTTFLEIDVDFIHELGYLYSVSYTHLRAH
;
A
#
# COMPACT_ATOMS: atom_id res chain seq x y z
N MET A 1 4.14 -5.64 25.21
CA MET A 1 5.06 -5.89 24.06
C MET A 1 6.00 -4.68 23.95
N ASN A 2 7.25 -4.84 23.47
CA ASN A 2 8.15 -3.69 23.30
C ASN A 2 8.13 -3.25 21.84
N TYR A 3 7.24 -2.34 21.49
CA TYR A 3 7.02 -1.87 20.12
C TYR A 3 8.26 -1.18 19.53
N ASP A 4 9.00 -0.38 20.33
CA ASP A 4 10.23 0.28 19.88
C ASP A 4 11.30 -0.72 19.42
N ALA A 5 11.39 -1.88 20.07
CA ALA A 5 12.34 -2.92 19.67
C ALA A 5 11.98 -3.56 18.32
N TYR A 6 10.69 -3.68 17.98
CA TYR A 6 10.25 -4.17 16.67
C TYR A 6 10.49 -3.12 15.58
N LEU A 7 10.20 -1.86 15.86
CA LEU A 7 10.51 -0.77 14.94
C LEU A 7 12.02 -0.68 14.66
N ALA A 8 12.84 -0.71 15.70
CA ALA A 8 14.30 -0.69 15.53
C ALA A 8 14.80 -1.89 14.70
N ARG A 9 14.20 -3.08 14.88
CA ARG A 9 14.51 -4.25 14.04
C ARG A 9 14.09 -4.05 12.59
N ALA A 10 12.91 -3.50 12.32
CA ALA A 10 12.45 -3.21 10.97
C ALA A 10 13.34 -2.17 10.27
N ILE A 11 13.74 -1.10 10.98
CA ILE A 11 14.70 -0.11 10.51
C ILE A 11 16.04 -0.78 10.14
N ALA A 12 16.54 -1.67 10.98
CA ALA A 12 17.79 -2.37 10.71
C ALA A 12 17.69 -3.25 9.43
N ILE A 13 16.55 -3.92 9.22
CA ILE A 13 16.31 -4.72 8.00
C ILE A 13 16.29 -3.82 6.75
N PHE A 14 15.57 -2.68 6.81
CA PHE A 14 15.53 -1.72 5.71
C PHE A 14 16.91 -1.18 5.37
N ASN A 15 17.68 -0.79 6.37
CA ASN A 15 19.03 -0.25 6.17
C ASN A 15 19.98 -1.31 5.60
N ASP A 16 19.86 -2.56 6.03
CA ASP A 16 20.71 -3.66 5.53
C ASP A 16 20.36 -4.08 4.10
N LYS A 17 19.06 -4.23 3.80
CA LYS A 17 18.61 -4.79 2.51
C LYS A 17 18.39 -3.74 1.42
N MET A 18 17.99 -2.50 1.78
CA MET A 18 17.59 -1.44 0.85
C MET A 18 18.54 -0.24 0.86
N ASP A 19 19.54 -0.20 1.73
CA ASP A 19 20.41 0.98 1.95
C ASP A 19 19.59 2.25 2.22
N ALA A 20 18.49 2.10 2.97
CA ALA A 20 17.48 3.14 3.13
C ALA A 20 17.97 4.36 3.94
N GLY A 21 19.00 4.19 4.77
CA GLY A 21 19.60 5.27 5.55
C GLY A 21 18.68 5.81 6.67
N PHE A 22 17.69 5.02 7.12
CA PHE A 22 16.82 5.41 8.24
C PHE A 22 17.64 5.59 9.52
N ALA A 23 17.55 6.76 10.16
CA ALA A 23 18.11 6.98 11.49
C ALA A 23 17.19 6.38 12.57
N GLU A 24 17.76 5.78 13.62
CA GLU A 24 16.98 5.18 14.70
C GLU A 24 16.04 6.18 15.39
N ASP A 25 16.46 7.47 15.47
CA ASP A 25 15.68 8.58 16.04
C ASP A 25 14.93 9.39 14.96
N GLY A 26 14.97 8.96 13.71
CA GLY A 26 14.34 9.59 12.56
C GLY A 26 12.84 9.28 12.45
N ILE A 27 12.38 8.21 13.08
CA ILE A 27 10.98 7.76 13.05
C ILE A 27 10.36 7.96 14.44
N ILE A 28 9.26 8.72 14.49
CA ILE A 28 8.48 8.93 15.71
C ILE A 28 7.42 7.84 15.80
N LEU A 29 7.53 6.95 16.79
CA LEU A 29 6.49 5.98 17.08
C LEU A 29 5.55 6.53 18.14
N THR A 30 4.27 6.62 17.82
CA THR A 30 3.20 6.96 18.76
C THR A 30 2.17 5.85 18.81
N CYS A 31 1.87 5.39 20.02
CA CYS A 31 0.90 4.34 20.27
C CYS A 31 -0.43 4.96 20.73
N PHE A 32 -1.55 4.36 20.29
CA PHE A 32 -2.89 4.74 20.72
C PHE A 32 -3.77 3.52 20.95
N ILE A 33 -4.89 3.73 21.63
CA ILE A 33 -5.99 2.76 21.78
C ILE A 33 -7.30 3.41 21.30
N THR A 34 -8.33 2.61 21.08
CA THR A 34 -9.61 3.13 20.55
C THR A 34 -10.21 4.25 21.42
N GLU A 35 -10.05 4.18 22.74
CA GLU A 35 -10.64 5.16 23.66
C GLU A 35 -9.96 6.53 23.63
N ASP A 36 -8.70 6.63 23.21
CA ASP A 36 -7.92 7.87 23.19
C ASP A 36 -7.43 8.27 21.77
N GLN A 37 -7.90 7.60 20.74
CA GLN A 37 -7.41 7.72 19.36
C GLN A 37 -7.44 9.16 18.83
N GLU A 38 -8.51 9.91 19.07
CA GLU A 38 -8.64 11.31 18.62
C GLU A 38 -7.67 12.22 19.36
N GLU A 39 -7.60 12.12 20.70
CA GLU A 39 -6.71 12.93 21.54
C GLU A 39 -5.24 12.70 21.17
N ILE A 40 -4.83 11.45 21.06
CA ILE A 40 -3.46 11.08 20.69
C ILE A 40 -3.12 11.53 19.29
N PHE A 41 -4.06 11.37 18.32
CA PHE A 41 -3.88 11.84 16.94
C PHE A 41 -3.72 13.37 16.87
N GLU A 42 -4.58 14.13 17.56
CA GLU A 42 -4.49 15.58 17.61
C GLU A 42 -3.15 16.04 18.22
N GLN A 43 -2.72 15.42 19.31
CA GLN A 43 -1.44 15.73 19.95
C GLN A 43 -0.28 15.41 19.01
N PHE A 44 -0.26 14.22 18.42
CA PHE A 44 0.77 13.77 17.49
C PHE A 44 0.85 14.69 16.25
N CYS A 45 -0.28 14.98 15.62
CA CYS A 45 -0.30 15.89 14.48
C CYS A 45 0.07 17.31 14.86
N SER A 46 -0.43 17.86 15.95
CA SER A 46 -0.11 19.23 16.39
C SER A 46 1.38 19.42 16.69
N GLU A 47 2.04 18.38 17.20
CA GLU A 47 3.46 18.43 17.56
C GLU A 47 4.37 18.17 16.35
N TYR A 48 4.02 17.19 15.51
CA TYR A 48 4.92 16.69 14.48
C TYR A 48 4.44 16.87 13.04
N PHE A 49 3.12 16.86 12.77
CA PHE A 49 2.53 16.87 11.42
C PHE A 49 1.34 17.82 11.29
N PRO A 50 1.51 19.13 11.59
CA PRO A 50 0.36 20.06 11.68
C PRO A 50 -0.43 20.18 10.38
N TYR A 51 0.19 19.92 9.23
CA TYR A 51 -0.48 19.92 7.93
C TYR A 51 -1.45 18.72 7.72
N ARG A 52 -1.35 17.68 8.55
CA ARG A 52 -2.26 16.52 8.55
C ARG A 52 -3.49 16.75 9.42
N LEU A 53 -3.48 17.74 10.28
CA LEU A 53 -4.61 18.03 11.14
C LEU A 53 -5.72 18.73 10.34
N ASN A 54 -6.72 17.95 9.96
CA ASN A 54 -7.93 18.39 9.25
C ASN A 54 -9.14 17.66 9.84
N ASP A 55 -10.35 18.10 9.56
CA ASP A 55 -11.59 17.58 10.19
C ASP A 55 -11.92 16.13 9.80
N ARG A 56 -11.18 15.51 8.86
CA ARG A 56 -11.45 14.15 8.40
C ARG A 56 -11.22 13.07 9.46
N TYR A 57 -10.37 13.32 10.46
CA TYR A 57 -10.19 12.36 11.55
C TYR A 57 -11.44 12.18 12.43
N GLN A 58 -12.45 13.07 12.29
CA GLN A 58 -13.75 12.95 12.93
C GLN A 58 -14.74 12.09 12.11
N GLU A 59 -14.39 11.66 10.92
CA GLU A 59 -15.22 10.78 10.11
C GLU A 59 -15.24 9.37 10.72
N GLU A 60 -16.41 8.72 10.70
CA GLU A 60 -16.56 7.34 11.16
C GLU A 60 -15.61 6.41 10.39
N GLY A 61 -14.88 5.57 11.10
CA GLY A 61 -13.93 4.62 10.52
C GLY A 61 -12.55 5.20 10.18
N TYR A 62 -12.28 6.48 10.44
CA TYR A 62 -10.96 7.07 10.13
C TYR A 62 -9.80 6.32 10.82
N PHE A 63 -10.02 5.77 12.01
CA PHE A 63 -9.02 5.04 12.79
C PHE A 63 -9.12 3.50 12.65
N ASP A 64 -9.82 3.00 11.62
CA ASP A 64 -9.95 1.56 11.37
C ASP A 64 -8.67 0.93 10.78
N PHE A 65 -7.51 1.50 11.07
CA PHE A 65 -6.20 0.97 10.70
C PHE A 65 -5.47 0.36 11.90
N ARG A 66 -4.52 -0.52 11.63
CA ARG A 66 -3.61 -1.11 12.64
C ARG A 66 -2.41 -0.21 12.89
N ALA A 67 -1.86 0.34 11.83
CA ALA A 67 -0.81 1.35 11.85
C ALA A 67 -1.02 2.32 10.69
N SER A 68 -0.37 3.47 10.74
CA SER A 68 -0.35 4.45 9.64
C SER A 68 0.92 5.27 9.68
N SER A 69 1.56 5.45 8.52
CA SER A 69 2.78 6.23 8.34
C SER A 69 2.50 7.69 8.01
N PHE A 70 3.39 8.56 8.46
CA PHE A 70 3.37 10.01 8.26
C PHE A 70 4.73 10.47 7.75
N ILE A 71 4.73 11.18 6.63
CA ILE A 71 5.95 11.64 5.97
C ILE A 71 6.31 13.02 6.48
N GLY A 72 7.52 13.19 6.98
CA GLY A 72 8.00 14.41 7.60
C GLY A 72 8.61 15.41 6.63
N MET A 73 7.82 15.94 5.70
CA MET A 73 8.33 16.87 4.68
C MET A 73 8.80 18.22 5.26
N ASP A 74 8.17 18.71 6.34
CA ASP A 74 8.42 20.05 6.89
C ASP A 74 9.02 20.06 8.31
N ASN A 75 9.28 18.92 8.90
CA ASN A 75 9.48 18.74 10.34
C ASN A 75 10.93 18.45 10.73
N GLY A 76 11.90 18.95 9.97
CA GLY A 76 13.30 18.65 10.21
C GLY A 76 13.68 17.20 9.83
N GLY A 77 12.87 16.56 8.98
CA GLY A 77 13.15 15.24 8.40
C GLY A 77 12.76 14.05 9.27
N LYS A 78 11.89 14.23 10.28
CA LYS A 78 11.35 13.10 11.04
C LYS A 78 10.05 12.61 10.44
N ASP A 79 9.99 11.32 10.20
CA ASP A 79 8.76 10.61 9.82
C ASP A 79 8.05 10.09 11.06
N GLY A 80 6.83 9.57 10.91
CA GLY A 80 6.07 9.05 12.04
C GLY A 80 5.28 7.81 11.72
N ILE A 81 5.05 7.01 12.73
CA ILE A 81 4.14 5.86 12.68
C ILE A 81 3.19 5.94 13.88
N LEU A 82 1.88 5.94 13.59
CA LEU A 82 0.85 5.70 14.59
C LEU A 82 0.55 4.22 14.64
N LEU A 83 0.60 3.62 15.82
CA LEU A 83 0.33 2.20 16.02
C LEU A 83 -0.83 2.01 17.02
N ARG A 84 -1.86 1.31 16.60
CA ARG A 84 -2.96 0.90 17.48
C ARG A 84 -2.52 -0.26 18.38
N THR A 85 -2.74 -0.18 19.69
CA THR A 85 -2.18 -1.13 20.67
C THR A 85 -3.20 -1.90 21.51
N ASP A 86 -4.48 -1.63 21.34
CA ASP A 86 -5.59 -2.35 21.97
C ASP A 86 -5.97 -3.66 21.25
N ILE A 87 -5.34 -3.93 20.11
CA ILE A 87 -5.47 -5.20 19.38
C ILE A 87 -4.27 -6.11 19.65
N PRO A 88 -4.47 -7.44 19.72
CA PRO A 88 -3.36 -8.37 19.92
C PRO A 88 -2.54 -8.54 18.63
N TYR A 89 -1.22 -8.50 18.73
CA TYR A 89 -0.28 -8.80 17.64
C TYR A 89 0.52 -10.06 17.92
N GLN A 90 0.73 -10.88 16.89
CA GLN A 90 1.81 -11.86 16.92
C GLN A 90 3.15 -11.15 16.62
N PRO A 91 4.28 -11.65 17.15
CA PRO A 91 5.58 -11.03 16.91
C PRO A 91 5.96 -10.87 15.44
N VAL A 92 5.63 -11.84 14.61
CA VAL A 92 5.89 -11.81 13.16
C VAL A 92 4.99 -10.80 12.45
N GLU A 93 3.73 -10.74 12.82
CA GLU A 93 2.75 -9.78 12.30
C GLU A 93 3.15 -8.33 12.60
N LEU A 94 3.60 -8.07 13.83
CA LEU A 94 4.03 -6.73 14.23
C LEU A 94 5.29 -6.28 13.46
N LEU A 95 6.24 -7.18 13.24
CA LEU A 95 7.41 -6.88 12.42
C LEU A 95 7.00 -6.54 10.99
N HIS A 96 6.11 -7.32 10.41
CA HIS A 96 5.60 -7.10 9.05
C HIS A 96 4.87 -5.75 8.95
N ILE A 97 4.02 -5.38 9.91
CA ILE A 97 3.36 -4.07 9.96
C ILE A 97 4.39 -2.94 9.94
N PHE A 98 5.45 -3.01 10.76
CA PHE A 98 6.48 -1.98 10.72
C PHE A 98 7.25 -1.96 9.40
N LEU A 99 7.51 -3.10 8.77
CA LEU A 99 8.12 -3.14 7.44
C LEU A 99 7.22 -2.48 6.40
N HIS A 100 5.91 -2.72 6.45
CA HIS A 100 4.92 -2.09 5.57
C HIS A 100 4.87 -0.57 5.75
N GLU A 101 4.78 -0.07 6.98
CA GLU A 101 4.75 1.38 7.24
C GLU A 101 6.07 2.07 6.87
N LEU A 102 7.21 1.42 7.10
CA LEU A 102 8.50 1.92 6.65
C LEU A 102 8.63 1.88 5.12
N ALA A 103 7.98 0.92 4.45
CA ALA A 103 7.93 0.89 2.99
C ALA A 103 7.16 2.09 2.42
N HIS A 104 6.06 2.51 3.03
CA HIS A 104 5.40 3.75 2.66
C HIS A 104 6.32 4.96 2.80
N ILE A 105 7.04 5.08 3.91
CA ILE A 105 8.00 6.16 4.13
C ILE A 105 9.12 6.12 3.09
N TYR A 106 9.69 4.94 2.85
CA TYR A 106 10.73 4.74 1.84
C TYR A 106 10.25 5.11 0.44
N CYS A 107 9.08 4.63 0.03
CA CYS A 107 8.50 4.93 -1.27
C CYS A 107 8.25 6.43 -1.47
N ALA A 108 7.75 7.12 -0.45
CA ALA A 108 7.51 8.56 -0.52
C ALA A 108 8.82 9.35 -0.69
N HIS A 109 9.89 8.99 0.04
CA HIS A 109 11.20 9.65 -0.09
C HIS A 109 11.93 9.33 -1.39
N HIS A 110 11.57 8.23 -2.07
CA HIS A 110 12.19 7.80 -3.32
C HIS A 110 11.26 7.94 -4.54
N GLU A 111 10.13 8.61 -4.38
CA GLU A 111 9.13 8.84 -5.44
C GLU A 111 8.57 7.55 -6.08
N LEU A 112 8.54 6.45 -5.33
CA LEU A 112 8.06 5.14 -5.79
C LEU A 112 6.56 4.93 -5.61
N ASP A 113 5.90 5.79 -4.83
CA ASP A 113 4.46 5.70 -4.54
C ASP A 113 3.59 6.55 -5.48
N GLY A 114 4.21 7.39 -6.32
CA GLY A 114 3.51 8.28 -7.22
C GLY A 114 2.96 9.57 -6.55
N LYS A 115 3.39 9.88 -5.31
CA LYS A 115 2.88 11.05 -4.58
C LYS A 115 3.21 12.37 -5.26
N SER A 116 4.42 12.53 -5.78
CA SER A 116 4.84 13.76 -6.47
C SER A 116 3.95 14.05 -7.68
N PHE A 117 3.63 13.04 -8.48
CA PHE A 117 2.72 13.18 -9.62
C PHE A 117 1.28 13.46 -9.19
N TYR A 118 0.83 12.82 -8.12
CA TYR A 118 -0.50 13.07 -7.58
C TYR A 118 -0.64 14.51 -7.09
N ASP A 119 0.35 15.03 -6.37
CA ASP A 119 0.36 16.41 -5.88
C ASP A 119 0.42 17.41 -7.05
N GLU A 120 1.32 17.21 -8.02
CA GLU A 120 1.43 18.05 -9.23
C GLU A 120 0.12 18.05 -10.03
N TYR A 121 -0.48 16.86 -10.23
CA TYR A 121 -1.73 16.73 -10.94
C TYR A 121 -2.89 17.46 -10.23
N CYS A 122 -2.95 17.44 -8.93
CA CYS A 122 -3.98 18.14 -8.16
C CYS A 122 -3.81 19.66 -8.14
N GLU A 123 -2.56 20.17 -8.26
CA GLU A 123 -2.26 21.59 -8.22
C GLU A 123 -2.47 22.29 -9.58
N ASP A 124 -2.09 21.63 -10.68
CA ASP A 124 -1.96 22.28 -11.98
C ASP A 124 -3.16 22.09 -12.93
N TYR A 125 -4.10 21.20 -12.63
CA TYR A 125 -5.17 20.87 -13.57
C TYR A 125 -6.57 21.14 -13.03
N ALA A 126 -7.36 21.89 -13.81
CA ALA A 126 -8.81 22.00 -13.62
C ALA A 126 -9.48 20.69 -14.09
N GLN A 127 -9.49 19.71 -13.20
CA GLN A 127 -9.95 18.37 -13.51
C GLN A 127 -11.46 18.23 -13.39
N THR A 128 -12.00 17.30 -14.15
CA THR A 128 -13.33 16.78 -13.85
C THR A 128 -13.27 15.91 -12.59
N LYS A 129 -14.38 15.77 -11.87
CA LYS A 129 -14.48 14.86 -10.71
C LYS A 129 -14.20 13.40 -11.09
N GLU A 130 -14.40 13.05 -12.35
CA GLU A 130 -14.14 11.72 -12.86
C GLU A 130 -12.64 11.48 -12.99
N GLU A 131 -11.90 12.43 -13.59
CA GLU A 131 -10.44 12.34 -13.71
C GLU A 131 -9.75 12.36 -12.35
N ASP A 132 -10.19 13.23 -11.44
CA ASP A 132 -9.70 13.26 -10.06
C ASP A 132 -9.97 11.90 -9.35
N GLY A 133 -11.13 11.29 -9.57
CA GLY A 133 -11.46 9.96 -9.07
C GLY A 133 -10.54 8.86 -9.62
N ILE A 134 -10.18 8.94 -10.90
CA ILE A 134 -9.30 7.96 -11.57
C ILE A 134 -7.88 8.06 -11.00
N ILE A 135 -7.28 9.25 -10.99
CA ILE A 135 -5.90 9.41 -10.51
C ILE A 135 -5.78 9.07 -9.02
N ASN A 136 -6.77 9.45 -8.21
CA ASN A 136 -6.83 9.11 -6.79
C ASN A 136 -6.92 7.59 -6.58
N ALA A 137 -7.70 6.88 -7.40
CA ALA A 137 -7.79 5.45 -7.31
C ALA A 137 -6.47 4.77 -7.68
N GLY A 138 -5.84 5.18 -8.77
CA GLY A 138 -4.53 4.65 -9.20
C GLY A 138 -3.46 4.87 -8.14
N TYR A 139 -3.35 6.08 -7.62
CA TYR A 139 -2.43 6.42 -6.54
C TYR A 139 -2.67 5.55 -5.30
N ALA A 140 -3.91 5.46 -4.83
CA ALA A 140 -4.24 4.69 -3.63
C ALA A 140 -3.92 3.19 -3.80
N VAL A 141 -4.28 2.59 -4.95
CA VAL A 141 -4.01 1.18 -5.23
C VAL A 141 -2.51 0.92 -5.33
N TRP A 142 -1.77 1.76 -6.05
CA TRP A 142 -0.33 1.57 -6.22
C TRP A 142 0.43 1.74 -4.92
N ARG A 143 0.12 2.77 -4.16
CA ARG A 143 0.79 3.07 -2.88
C ARG A 143 0.75 1.88 -1.92
N GLU A 144 -0.42 1.28 -1.74
CA GLU A 144 -0.58 0.11 -0.88
C GLU A 144 0.10 -1.13 -1.48
N CYS A 145 -0.05 -1.35 -2.78
CA CYS A 145 0.53 -2.48 -3.48
C CYS A 145 2.07 -2.49 -3.38
N ILE A 146 2.74 -1.37 -3.67
CA ILE A 146 4.20 -1.31 -3.65
C ILE A 146 4.77 -1.40 -2.24
N ALA A 147 4.13 -0.78 -1.25
CA ALA A 147 4.55 -0.88 0.13
C ALA A 147 4.49 -2.33 0.64
N GLU A 148 3.41 -3.03 0.34
CA GLU A 148 3.24 -4.42 0.74
C GLU A 148 4.22 -5.36 0.01
N ILE A 149 4.46 -5.16 -1.28
CA ILE A 149 5.47 -5.95 -2.03
C ILE A 149 6.85 -5.79 -1.40
N ILE A 150 7.26 -4.56 -1.08
CA ILE A 150 8.54 -4.31 -0.41
C ILE A 150 8.57 -4.97 0.97
N ALA A 151 7.51 -4.86 1.75
CA ALA A 151 7.44 -5.47 3.07
C ALA A 151 7.59 -7.01 3.01
N ILE A 152 6.92 -7.67 2.07
CA ILE A 152 7.03 -9.12 1.83
C ILE A 152 8.46 -9.51 1.45
N GLU A 153 9.09 -8.77 0.55
CA GLU A 153 10.47 -9.02 0.10
C GLU A 153 11.50 -8.85 1.24
N LEU A 154 11.22 -7.97 2.18
CA LEU A 154 12.10 -7.70 3.32
C LEU A 154 11.87 -8.65 4.50
N ASP A 155 10.67 -9.22 4.62
CA ASP A 155 10.30 -10.11 5.72
C ASP A 155 10.69 -11.56 5.45
N ASP A 156 11.83 -11.98 5.98
CA ASP A 156 12.31 -13.37 5.85
C ASP A 156 11.36 -14.42 6.45
N SER A 157 10.33 -14.01 7.18
CA SER A 157 9.28 -14.91 7.70
C SER A 157 8.13 -15.12 6.72
N CYS A 158 8.01 -14.29 5.68
CA CYS A 158 7.03 -14.46 4.63
C CYS A 158 7.45 -15.58 3.67
N GLU A 159 6.66 -16.64 3.61
CA GLU A 159 6.86 -17.72 2.65
C GLU A 159 6.24 -17.35 1.30
N ILE A 160 7.04 -17.47 0.24
CA ILE A 160 6.53 -17.33 -1.14
C ILE A 160 5.73 -18.58 -1.47
N VAL A 161 4.43 -18.42 -1.53
CA VAL A 161 3.48 -19.52 -1.79
C VAL A 161 2.91 -19.46 -3.21
N SER A 162 2.35 -20.58 -3.68
CA SER A 162 1.78 -20.65 -5.01
C SER A 162 0.46 -19.89 -5.12
N LEU A 163 0.11 -19.47 -6.34
CA LEU A 163 -1.21 -18.89 -6.65
C LEU A 163 -2.35 -19.81 -6.20
N LYS A 164 -2.16 -21.13 -6.33
CA LYS A 164 -3.16 -22.10 -5.92
C LYS A 164 -3.39 -22.10 -4.40
N GLU A 165 -2.32 -21.93 -3.62
CA GLU A 165 -2.43 -21.80 -2.15
C GLU A 165 -3.10 -20.50 -1.74
N LYS A 166 -2.91 -19.42 -2.51
CA LYS A 166 -3.56 -18.11 -2.32
C LYS A 166 -5.02 -18.07 -2.85
N ALA A 167 -5.48 -19.09 -3.57
CA ALA A 167 -6.76 -19.04 -4.31
C ALA A 167 -7.99 -18.74 -3.43
N ASP A 168 -8.03 -19.25 -2.19
CA ASP A 168 -9.17 -19.01 -1.30
C ASP A 168 -9.17 -17.56 -0.78
N VAL A 169 -8.01 -17.03 -0.42
CA VAL A 169 -7.84 -15.62 -0.01
C VAL A 169 -8.18 -14.69 -1.18
N LEU A 170 -7.67 -14.96 -2.37
CA LEU A 170 -7.97 -14.19 -3.58
C LEU A 170 -9.47 -14.18 -3.91
N ARG A 171 -10.16 -15.31 -3.70
CA ARG A 171 -11.61 -15.41 -3.90
C ARG A 171 -12.36 -14.57 -2.85
N GLN A 172 -11.94 -14.59 -1.60
CA GLN A 172 -12.50 -13.78 -0.54
C GLN A 172 -12.32 -12.29 -0.86
N LEU A 173 -11.09 -11.85 -1.13
CA LEU A 173 -10.78 -10.46 -1.49
C LEU A 173 -11.59 -9.98 -2.69
N LYS A 174 -11.73 -10.81 -3.74
CA LYS A 174 -12.58 -10.47 -4.88
C LYS A 174 -14.05 -10.25 -4.48
N GLY A 175 -14.55 -11.00 -3.49
CA GLY A 175 -15.90 -10.80 -2.93
C GLY A 175 -16.04 -9.54 -2.06
N GLU A 176 -14.95 -9.01 -1.53
CA GLU A 176 -14.93 -7.82 -0.68
C GLU A 176 -14.80 -6.49 -1.45
N ILE A 177 -14.49 -6.54 -2.75
CA ILE A 177 -14.33 -5.33 -3.59
C ILE A 177 -15.62 -4.49 -3.63
N GLU A 178 -16.78 -5.08 -3.44
CA GLU A 178 -18.07 -4.41 -3.62
C GLU A 178 -18.55 -3.53 -2.45
N PRO A 179 -18.27 -3.82 -1.14
CA PRO A 179 -19.01 -3.10 -0.08
C PRO A 179 -18.32 -1.88 0.53
N VAL A 180 -17.00 -1.79 0.70
CA VAL A 180 -16.41 -0.75 1.56
C VAL A 180 -15.18 -0.04 0.97
N ASP A 181 -14.07 -0.69 0.74
CA ASP A 181 -12.87 -0.08 0.16
C ASP A 181 -12.26 -0.96 -0.93
N GLY A 182 -12.87 -0.87 -2.11
CA GLY A 182 -12.42 -1.65 -3.25
C GLY A 182 -10.96 -1.42 -3.66
N LYS A 183 -10.37 -0.28 -3.30
CA LYS A 183 -8.97 0.03 -3.62
C LYS A 183 -8.02 -0.82 -2.79
N LEU A 184 -8.29 -0.96 -1.49
CA LEU A 184 -7.48 -1.80 -0.61
C LEU A 184 -7.56 -3.27 -1.03
N ALA A 185 -8.76 -3.79 -1.25
CA ALA A 185 -8.94 -5.17 -1.71
C ALA A 185 -8.23 -5.44 -3.05
N VAL A 186 -8.22 -4.47 -3.98
CA VAL A 186 -7.52 -4.60 -5.26
C VAL A 186 -6.01 -4.55 -5.07
N SER A 187 -5.48 -3.67 -4.21
CA SER A 187 -4.05 -3.65 -3.89
C SER A 187 -3.59 -4.98 -3.26
N GLU A 188 -4.36 -5.55 -2.35
CA GLU A 188 -4.10 -6.87 -1.75
C GLU A 188 -4.15 -8.00 -2.79
N ILE A 189 -5.12 -7.98 -3.74
CA ILE A 189 -5.16 -8.94 -4.85
C ILE A 189 -3.92 -8.81 -5.73
N LEU A 190 -3.55 -7.60 -6.14
CA LEU A 190 -2.37 -7.35 -6.95
C LEU A 190 -1.10 -7.85 -6.25
N THR A 191 -0.92 -7.50 -4.99
CA THR A 191 0.21 -7.96 -4.18
C THR A 191 0.24 -9.49 -4.09
N ALA A 192 -0.88 -10.10 -3.71
CA ALA A 192 -0.95 -11.56 -3.56
C ALA A 192 -0.63 -12.30 -4.87
N VAL A 193 -1.06 -11.76 -6.01
CA VAL A 193 -0.74 -12.34 -7.33
C VAL A 193 0.72 -12.11 -7.66
N MET A 194 1.23 -10.88 -7.57
CA MET A 194 2.58 -10.52 -8.00
C MET A 194 3.69 -11.19 -7.17
N THR A 195 3.44 -11.45 -5.89
CA THR A 195 4.38 -12.15 -4.98
C THR A 195 4.14 -13.66 -4.90
N SER A 196 3.49 -14.27 -5.88
CA SER A 196 3.35 -15.74 -5.95
C SER A 196 4.51 -16.38 -6.67
N SER A 197 4.80 -17.65 -6.32
CA SER A 197 5.95 -18.38 -6.88
C SER A 197 5.89 -18.55 -8.40
N GLU A 198 4.69 -18.69 -8.98
CA GLU A 198 4.53 -18.79 -10.43
C GLU A 198 4.84 -17.48 -11.15
N ILE A 199 4.41 -16.35 -10.56
CA ILE A 199 4.64 -15.03 -11.15
C ILE A 199 6.10 -14.63 -11.00
N GLU A 200 6.70 -14.85 -9.84
CA GLU A 200 8.14 -14.61 -9.64
C GLU A 200 9.00 -15.43 -10.61
N ALA A 201 8.68 -16.70 -10.81
CA ALA A 201 9.39 -17.56 -11.74
C ALA A 201 9.10 -17.24 -13.21
N SER A 202 8.05 -16.47 -13.53
CA SER A 202 7.71 -16.13 -14.90
C SER A 202 8.67 -15.09 -15.46
N GLN A 203 9.21 -15.36 -16.66
CA GLN A 203 10.09 -14.42 -17.37
C GLN A 203 9.35 -13.62 -18.44
N THR A 204 8.10 -13.97 -18.73
CA THR A 204 7.26 -13.32 -19.73
C THR A 204 5.84 -13.22 -19.23
N TRP A 205 5.12 -12.20 -19.74
CA TRP A 205 3.71 -12.00 -19.40
C TRP A 205 2.85 -13.22 -19.78
N GLU A 206 3.06 -13.85 -20.91
CA GLU A 206 2.26 -14.98 -21.37
C GLU A 206 2.29 -16.17 -20.37
N LYS A 207 3.40 -16.37 -19.68
CA LYS A 207 3.52 -17.38 -18.62
C LYS A 207 2.78 -16.95 -17.36
N ALA A 208 2.93 -15.69 -16.95
CA ALA A 208 2.21 -15.12 -15.81
C ALA A 208 0.69 -15.18 -16.06
N GLU A 209 0.23 -14.72 -17.22
CA GLU A 209 -1.18 -14.77 -17.64
C GLU A 209 -1.74 -16.19 -17.59
N THR A 210 -1.01 -17.18 -18.12
CA THR A 210 -1.42 -18.57 -18.05
C THR A 210 -1.61 -19.06 -16.62
N ALA A 211 -0.71 -18.69 -15.71
CA ALA A 211 -0.81 -19.04 -14.30
C ALA A 211 -2.04 -18.39 -13.64
N ILE A 212 -2.26 -17.10 -13.87
CA ILE A 212 -3.43 -16.36 -13.33
C ILE A 212 -4.73 -16.94 -13.84
N LEU A 213 -4.85 -17.18 -15.14
CA LEU A 213 -6.05 -17.78 -15.77
C LEU A 213 -6.35 -19.20 -15.25
N SER A 214 -5.33 -19.94 -14.82
CA SER A 214 -5.52 -21.29 -14.25
C SER A 214 -6.33 -21.31 -12.96
N LEU A 215 -6.44 -20.17 -12.26
CA LEU A 215 -7.24 -20.02 -11.05
C LEU A 215 -8.76 -19.99 -11.35
N ASN A 216 -9.17 -19.67 -12.57
CA ASN A 216 -10.56 -19.40 -12.95
C ASN A 216 -11.25 -18.34 -12.04
N LEU A 217 -10.49 -17.35 -11.58
CA LEU A 217 -10.98 -16.24 -10.75
C LEU A 217 -11.01 -14.92 -11.52
N PHE A 218 -10.05 -14.73 -12.43
CA PHE A 218 -9.84 -13.50 -13.18
C PHE A 218 -9.85 -13.86 -14.67
N ASP A 219 -10.88 -13.45 -15.39
CA ASP A 219 -11.10 -13.83 -16.79
C ASP A 219 -11.57 -12.67 -17.66
N THR A 220 -11.84 -11.49 -17.08
CA THR A 220 -12.22 -10.32 -17.87
C THR A 220 -10.99 -9.63 -18.44
N PRO A 221 -11.07 -9.09 -19.68
CA PRO A 221 -9.94 -8.36 -20.26
C PRO A 221 -9.41 -7.22 -19.37
N PRO A 222 -10.24 -6.35 -18.77
CA PRO A 222 -9.73 -5.29 -17.91
C PRO A 222 -8.98 -5.78 -16.66
N GLU A 223 -9.42 -6.90 -16.05
CA GLU A 223 -8.68 -7.51 -14.92
C GLU A 223 -7.29 -7.99 -15.36
N MET A 224 -7.23 -8.65 -16.52
CA MET A 224 -5.95 -9.14 -17.06
C MET A 224 -5.03 -8.00 -17.48
N ASP A 225 -5.57 -6.91 -18.04
CA ASP A 225 -4.79 -5.72 -18.37
C ASP A 225 -4.24 -5.03 -17.11
N LEU A 226 -5.00 -5.01 -16.00
CA LEU A 226 -4.55 -4.51 -14.71
C LEU A 226 -3.35 -5.31 -14.18
N PHE A 227 -3.43 -6.64 -14.18
CA PHE A 227 -2.30 -7.49 -13.79
C PHE A 227 -1.08 -7.30 -14.71
N ARG A 228 -1.32 -7.16 -16.02
CA ARG A 228 -0.26 -6.96 -17.00
C ARG A 228 0.46 -5.64 -16.80
N LEU A 229 -0.27 -4.56 -16.51
CA LEU A 229 0.27 -3.23 -16.24
C LEU A 229 1.22 -3.28 -15.03
N VAL A 230 0.75 -3.83 -13.91
CA VAL A 230 1.54 -3.94 -12.67
C VAL A 230 2.74 -4.88 -12.88
N TYR A 231 2.55 -6.03 -13.53
CA TYR A 231 3.64 -6.94 -13.87
C TYR A 231 4.74 -6.26 -14.70
N ALA A 232 4.37 -5.50 -15.72
CA ALA A 232 5.32 -4.77 -16.55
C ALA A 232 6.09 -3.72 -15.75
N GLN A 233 5.38 -2.95 -14.90
CA GLN A 233 5.98 -1.95 -14.03
C GLN A 233 7.04 -2.55 -13.10
N LEU A 234 6.69 -3.64 -12.41
CA LEU A 234 7.61 -4.32 -11.48
C LEU A 234 8.83 -4.95 -12.16
N ARG A 235 8.72 -5.34 -13.44
CA ARG A 235 9.80 -6.05 -14.17
C ARG A 235 10.71 -5.13 -14.99
N THR A 236 10.24 -3.95 -15.39
CA THR A 236 10.97 -3.11 -16.34
C THR A 236 11.31 -1.74 -15.81
N THR A 237 10.39 -1.10 -15.09
CA THR A 237 10.50 0.30 -14.70
C THR A 237 10.16 0.53 -13.23
N PHE A 238 10.38 -0.45 -12.40
CA PHE A 238 10.04 -0.44 -10.97
C PHE A 238 10.40 0.87 -10.25
N LEU A 239 11.52 1.50 -10.60
CA LEU A 239 12.00 2.75 -10.00
C LEU A 239 11.56 4.01 -10.75
N GLU A 240 10.80 3.89 -11.84
CA GLU A 240 10.37 5.01 -12.67
C GLU A 240 8.84 5.01 -12.75
N ILE A 241 8.22 5.65 -11.77
CA ILE A 241 6.77 5.85 -11.76
C ILE A 241 6.46 7.17 -12.44
N ASP A 242 5.53 7.17 -13.39
CA ASP A 242 5.02 8.35 -14.04
C ASP A 242 3.49 8.51 -13.88
N VAL A 243 3.01 9.69 -14.24
CA VAL A 243 1.58 10.01 -14.13
C VAL A 243 0.73 9.13 -15.03
N ASP A 244 1.24 8.74 -16.19
CA ASP A 244 0.51 7.92 -17.16
C ASP A 244 0.25 6.52 -16.59
N PHE A 245 1.24 5.93 -15.90
CA PHE A 245 1.07 4.66 -15.20
C PHE A 245 -0.01 4.76 -14.11
N ILE A 246 0.04 5.77 -13.25
CA ILE A 246 -0.93 5.96 -12.17
C ILE A 246 -2.35 6.20 -12.73
N HIS A 247 -2.46 6.99 -13.80
CA HIS A 247 -3.74 7.22 -14.47
C HIS A 247 -4.30 5.95 -15.11
N GLU A 248 -3.48 5.18 -15.84
CA GLU A 248 -3.90 3.93 -16.46
C GLU A 248 -4.31 2.89 -15.42
N LEU A 249 -3.56 2.80 -14.31
CA LEU A 249 -3.91 1.92 -13.18
C LEU A 249 -5.29 2.28 -12.59
N GLY A 250 -5.55 3.56 -12.37
CA GLY A 250 -6.84 4.04 -11.87
C GLY A 250 -7.98 3.81 -12.86
N TYR A 251 -7.73 4.00 -14.15
CA TYR A 251 -8.71 3.72 -15.20
C TYR A 251 -9.04 2.21 -15.24
N LEU A 252 -8.04 1.34 -15.28
CA LEU A 252 -8.24 -0.11 -15.29
C LEU A 252 -8.93 -0.60 -14.02
N TYR A 253 -8.58 -0.04 -12.86
CA TYR A 253 -9.34 -0.28 -11.62
C TYR A 253 -10.82 0.07 -11.81
N SER A 254 -11.10 1.27 -12.32
CA SER A 254 -12.48 1.76 -12.49
C SER A 254 -13.29 0.88 -13.45
N VAL A 255 -12.74 0.44 -14.57
CA VAL A 255 -13.46 -0.42 -15.53
C VAL A 255 -13.52 -1.89 -15.10
N SER A 256 -12.55 -2.37 -14.31
CA SER A 256 -12.55 -3.76 -13.83
C SER A 256 -13.55 -4.00 -12.71
N TYR A 257 -13.69 -3.01 -11.80
CA TYR A 257 -14.38 -3.24 -10.53
C TYR A 257 -15.57 -2.33 -10.26
N THR A 258 -15.72 -1.19 -10.97
CA THR A 258 -16.89 -0.31 -10.79
C THR A 258 -18.04 -0.63 -11.73
N HIS A 259 -17.81 -1.23 -12.89
CA HIS A 259 -18.87 -1.65 -13.81
C HIS A 259 -19.74 -2.81 -13.31
N LEU A 260 -19.26 -3.58 -12.32
CA LEU A 260 -20.08 -4.61 -11.67
C LEU A 260 -21.25 -4.04 -10.85
N ARG A 261 -21.29 -2.71 -10.62
CA ARG A 261 -22.41 -2.03 -9.94
C ARG A 261 -23.62 -1.73 -10.85
N ALA A 262 -23.53 -1.93 -12.14
CA ALA A 262 -24.55 -1.50 -13.10
C ALA A 262 -25.47 -2.65 -13.58
N HIS A 263 -25.30 -3.84 -13.05
CA HIS A 263 -26.13 -5.03 -13.33
C HIS A 263 -26.47 -5.78 -12.04
#